data_cb04263688cb8eb67a45ff69ddeff7c4
#
_entry.id   cb04263688cb8eb67a45ff69ddeff7c4
#
_cell.length_a   1.000
_cell.length_b   1.000
_cell.length_c   1.000
_cell.angle_alpha   90.00
_cell.angle_beta   90.00
_cell.angle_gamma   90.00
#
_symmetry.space_group_name_H-M   'P 1'
#
loop_
_entity.id
_entity.type
_entity.pdbx_description
1 polymer ?
#
loop_
_entity_poly.entity_id
_entity_poly.type
_entity_poly.pdbx_seq_one_letter_code
_entity_poly.pdbx_strand_id
1 'polypeptide(L)'
;MSEEANWQRCFYEDGTLQYEIPFVNGKVNGTEKFFYEDGTLLRETPWLNGEINGVQKSFYEDGTLLREIPWVNNLVHGVERGFYKDGSVRWEIPWVNGEKHGVERCFYEDGTLQWEIPWVNDKEHGV
;
A
#
# COMPACT_ATOMS: atom_id res chain seq x y z
N MET A 1 -31.32 -12.47 -2.35
CA MET A 1 -31.02 -11.05 -2.52
C MET A 1 -29.57 -10.86 -2.87
N SER A 2 -29.30 -10.19 -3.98
CA SER A 2 -27.91 -9.95 -4.38
C SER A 2 -27.30 -8.82 -3.55
N GLU A 3 -26.06 -8.96 -3.20
CA GLU A 3 -25.30 -7.89 -2.59
C GLU A 3 -24.91 -6.88 -3.67
N GLU A 4 -25.20 -5.63 -3.41
CA GLU A 4 -24.84 -4.57 -4.35
C GLU A 4 -23.82 -3.65 -3.72
N ALA A 5 -22.82 -3.27 -4.50
CA ALA A 5 -21.85 -2.30 -4.06
C ALA A 5 -22.44 -0.90 -4.12
N ASN A 6 -22.29 -0.16 -3.04
CA ASN A 6 -22.58 1.25 -2.98
C ASN A 6 -21.24 1.99 -2.97
N TRP A 7 -21.12 2.98 -3.84
CA TRP A 7 -19.88 3.72 -3.98
C TRP A 7 -19.97 5.08 -3.33
N GLN A 8 -19.00 5.41 -2.50
CA GLN A 8 -18.80 6.78 -2.04
C GLN A 8 -17.75 7.41 -2.94
N ARG A 9 -18.07 8.55 -3.54
CA ARG A 9 -17.15 9.25 -4.46
C ARG A 9 -17.01 10.70 -4.06
N CYS A 10 -15.80 11.21 -4.23
CA CYS A 10 -15.49 12.61 -4.02
C CYS A 10 -14.70 13.12 -5.22
N PHE A 11 -14.91 14.39 -5.57
CA PHE A 11 -14.32 14.98 -6.76
C PHE A 11 -13.51 16.21 -6.40
N TYR A 12 -12.46 16.46 -7.18
CA TYR A 12 -11.73 17.71 -7.09
C TYR A 12 -12.61 18.84 -7.66
N GLU A 13 -12.21 20.08 -7.40
CA GLU A 13 -12.97 21.23 -7.88
C GLU A 13 -13.17 21.24 -9.40
N ASP A 14 -12.21 20.71 -10.16
CA ASP A 14 -12.30 20.67 -11.62
C ASP A 14 -13.19 19.54 -12.14
N GLY A 15 -13.78 18.75 -11.25
CA GLY A 15 -14.67 17.65 -11.62
C GLY A 15 -14.00 16.30 -11.77
N THR A 16 -12.67 16.21 -11.68
CA THR A 16 -11.99 14.91 -11.75
C THR A 16 -12.20 14.13 -10.45
N LEU A 17 -12.25 12.81 -10.56
CA LEU A 17 -12.47 11.94 -9.42
C LEU A 17 -11.26 11.99 -8.47
N GLN A 18 -11.52 12.29 -7.20
CA GLN A 18 -10.48 12.31 -6.17
C GLN A 18 -10.33 10.96 -5.51
N TYR A 19 -11.46 10.36 -5.10
CA TYR A 19 -11.43 9.01 -4.54
C TYR A 19 -12.77 8.33 -4.74
N GLU A 20 -12.74 7.00 -4.66
CA GLU A 20 -13.95 6.19 -4.62
C GLU A 20 -13.74 5.02 -3.67
N ILE A 21 -14.78 4.73 -2.90
CA ILE A 21 -14.75 3.69 -1.88
C ILE A 21 -15.99 2.81 -2.06
N PRO A 22 -15.81 1.49 -2.29
CA PRO A 22 -16.94 0.59 -2.43
C PRO A 22 -17.41 0.06 -1.09
N PHE A 23 -18.74 0.04 -0.89
CA PHE A 23 -19.37 -0.52 0.31
C PHE A 23 -20.31 -1.64 -0.09
N VAL A 24 -20.31 -2.70 0.71
CA VAL A 24 -21.26 -3.80 0.59
C VAL A 24 -21.78 -4.07 1.99
N ASN A 25 -23.11 -3.99 2.16
CA ASN A 25 -23.75 -4.19 3.47
C ASN A 25 -23.15 -3.31 4.57
N GLY A 26 -22.84 -2.05 4.22
CA GLY A 26 -22.34 -1.07 5.18
C GLY A 26 -20.85 -1.18 5.53
N LYS A 27 -20.13 -2.12 4.91
CA LYS A 27 -18.69 -2.29 5.12
C LYS A 27 -17.94 -2.04 3.83
N VAL A 28 -16.73 -1.47 3.94
CA VAL A 28 -15.86 -1.31 2.78
C VAL A 28 -15.50 -2.70 2.27
N ASN A 29 -15.77 -2.94 1.00
CA ASN A 29 -15.52 -4.24 0.39
C ASN A 29 -15.25 -4.08 -1.09
N GLY A 30 -14.02 -4.37 -1.52
CA GLY A 30 -13.55 -4.13 -2.86
C GLY A 30 -12.33 -3.25 -2.84
N THR A 31 -12.02 -2.61 -3.96
CA THR A 31 -10.83 -1.77 -4.07
C THR A 31 -11.17 -0.30 -3.91
N GLU A 32 -10.61 0.32 -2.88
CA GLU A 32 -10.66 1.75 -2.66
C GLU A 32 -9.58 2.41 -3.52
N LYS A 33 -9.90 3.49 -4.21
CA LYS A 33 -8.94 4.17 -5.08
C LYS A 33 -8.92 5.66 -4.79
N PHE A 34 -7.71 6.22 -4.74
CA PHE A 34 -7.45 7.66 -4.67
C PHE A 34 -6.68 8.07 -5.92
N PHE A 35 -6.98 9.25 -6.43
CA PHE A 35 -6.40 9.75 -7.68
C PHE A 35 -5.73 11.10 -7.48
N TYR A 36 -4.71 11.37 -8.28
CA TYR A 36 -4.14 12.70 -8.41
C TYR A 36 -5.10 13.60 -9.21
N GLU A 37 -4.89 14.90 -9.12
CA GLU A 37 -5.74 15.85 -9.86
C GLU A 37 -5.70 15.66 -11.37
N ASP A 38 -4.62 15.11 -11.92
CA ASP A 38 -4.51 14.84 -13.35
C ASP A 38 -5.24 13.55 -13.77
N GLY A 39 -5.85 12.85 -12.83
CA GLY A 39 -6.58 11.61 -13.10
C GLY A 39 -5.77 10.34 -12.96
N THR A 40 -4.46 10.41 -12.72
CA THR A 40 -3.66 9.20 -12.52
C THR A 40 -3.90 8.62 -11.15
N LEU A 41 -3.78 7.29 -11.04
CA LEU A 41 -4.01 6.58 -9.78
C LEU A 41 -2.91 6.92 -8.78
N LEU A 42 -3.31 7.36 -7.57
CA LEU A 42 -2.41 7.68 -6.48
C LEU A 42 -2.19 6.49 -5.57
N ARG A 43 -3.29 5.82 -5.18
CA ARG A 43 -3.24 4.70 -4.24
C ARG A 43 -4.45 3.82 -4.43
N GLU A 44 -4.26 2.51 -4.29
CA GLU A 44 -5.36 1.56 -4.22
C GLU A 44 -5.18 0.67 -3.00
N THR A 45 -6.29 0.41 -2.32
CA THR A 45 -6.32 -0.40 -1.11
C THR A 45 -7.38 -1.47 -1.26
N PRO A 46 -7.00 -2.76 -1.17
CA PRO A 46 -7.97 -3.83 -1.22
C PRO A 46 -8.62 -4.05 0.14
N TRP A 47 -9.94 -4.08 0.15
CA TRP A 47 -10.74 -4.29 1.36
C TRP A 47 -11.60 -5.54 1.22
N LEU A 48 -11.72 -6.28 2.32
CA LEU A 48 -12.60 -7.44 2.40
C LEU A 48 -13.40 -7.34 3.69
N ASN A 49 -14.71 -7.06 3.55
CA ASN A 49 -15.63 -6.97 4.68
C ASN A 49 -15.12 -6.07 5.83
N GLY A 50 -14.65 -4.88 5.48
CA GLY A 50 -14.20 -3.89 6.45
C GLY A 50 -12.77 -4.03 6.91
N GLU A 51 -12.02 -5.01 6.39
CA GLU A 51 -10.62 -5.21 6.72
C GLU A 51 -9.74 -5.09 5.49
N ILE A 52 -8.57 -4.48 5.64
CA ILE A 52 -7.60 -4.42 4.54
C ILE A 52 -7.01 -5.81 4.37
N ASN A 53 -7.12 -6.35 3.15
CA ASN A 53 -6.66 -7.71 2.86
C ASN A 53 -6.19 -7.79 1.41
N GLY A 54 -4.90 -7.96 1.21
CA GLY A 54 -4.26 -7.96 -0.10
C GLY A 54 -3.12 -6.97 -0.15
N VAL A 55 -2.70 -6.60 -1.35
CA VAL A 55 -1.57 -5.68 -1.53
C VAL A 55 -2.07 -4.27 -1.80
N GLN A 56 -1.74 -3.36 -0.89
CA GLN A 56 -2.00 -1.93 -1.05
C GLN A 56 -0.88 -1.33 -1.87
N LYS A 57 -1.21 -0.53 -2.88
CA LYS A 57 -0.22 0.06 -3.77
C LYS A 57 -0.37 1.57 -3.83
N SER A 58 0.75 2.27 -3.87
CA SER A 58 0.79 3.71 -4.10
C SER A 58 1.67 3.98 -5.31
N PHE A 59 1.38 5.07 -6.02
CA PHE A 59 2.03 5.38 -7.29
C PHE A 59 2.55 6.81 -7.31
N TYR A 60 3.62 7.03 -8.05
CA TYR A 60 4.08 8.38 -8.39
C TYR A 60 3.11 9.01 -9.40
N GLU A 61 3.16 10.33 -9.54
CA GLU A 61 2.30 11.02 -10.49
C GLU A 61 2.49 10.57 -11.94
N ASP A 62 3.67 10.05 -12.29
CA ASP A 62 3.94 9.53 -13.62
C ASP A 62 3.37 8.13 -13.85
N GLY A 63 2.72 7.55 -12.83
CA GLY A 63 2.10 6.22 -12.92
C GLY A 63 2.99 5.08 -12.50
N THR A 64 4.26 5.31 -12.19
CA THR A 64 5.15 4.25 -11.74
C THR A 64 4.88 3.89 -10.28
N LEU A 65 5.13 2.62 -9.93
CA LEU A 65 4.87 2.11 -8.58
C LEU A 65 5.83 2.75 -7.57
N LEU A 66 5.26 3.34 -6.51
CA LEU A 66 6.03 3.96 -5.44
C LEU A 66 6.25 3.01 -4.27
N ARG A 67 5.19 2.25 -3.91
CA ARG A 67 5.22 1.46 -2.68
C ARG A 67 4.16 0.38 -2.75
N GLU A 68 4.47 -0.78 -2.17
CA GLU A 68 3.48 -1.85 -1.98
C GLU A 68 3.58 -2.39 -0.57
N ILE A 69 2.42 -2.61 0.04
CA ILE A 69 2.31 -3.11 1.41
C ILE A 69 1.37 -4.30 1.40
N PRO A 70 1.85 -5.49 1.80
CA PRO A 70 0.98 -6.65 1.91
C PRO A 70 0.21 -6.65 3.23
N TRP A 71 -1.11 -6.84 3.16
CA TRP A 71 -2.00 -6.86 4.31
C TRP A 71 -2.73 -8.19 4.39
N VAL A 72 -2.88 -8.71 5.60
CA VAL A 72 -3.74 -9.85 5.89
C VAL A 72 -4.61 -9.46 7.07
N ASN A 73 -5.91 -9.31 6.82
CA ASN A 73 -6.91 -8.99 7.85
C ASN A 73 -6.48 -7.85 8.77
N ASN A 74 -6.20 -6.67 8.17
CA ASN A 74 -5.80 -5.44 8.86
C ASN A 74 -4.40 -5.45 9.48
N LEU A 75 -3.62 -6.49 9.28
CA LEU A 75 -2.24 -6.54 9.74
C LEU A 75 -1.29 -6.62 8.57
N VAL A 76 -0.22 -5.84 8.60
CA VAL A 76 0.83 -5.94 7.58
C VAL A 76 1.55 -7.27 7.77
N HIS A 77 1.61 -8.08 6.71
CA HIS A 77 2.22 -9.41 6.78
C HIS A 77 2.85 -9.76 5.45
N GLY A 78 4.14 -9.91 5.41
CA GLY A 78 4.91 -10.12 4.21
C GLY A 78 5.98 -9.06 4.06
N VAL A 79 6.43 -8.79 2.86
CA VAL A 79 7.49 -7.81 2.60
C VAL A 79 6.89 -6.55 2.00
N GLU A 80 7.03 -5.45 2.73
CA GLU A 80 6.69 -4.12 2.21
C GLU A 80 7.87 -3.63 1.38
N ARG A 81 7.59 -3.05 0.19
CA ARG A 81 8.64 -2.50 -0.67
C ARG A 81 8.30 -1.08 -1.10
N GLY A 82 9.33 -0.25 -1.13
CA GLY A 82 9.27 1.06 -1.76
C GLY A 82 10.21 1.07 -2.95
N PHE A 83 9.90 1.89 -3.95
CA PHE A 83 10.62 1.90 -5.21
C PHE A 83 11.06 3.30 -5.60
N TYR A 84 12.16 3.39 -6.31
CA TYR A 84 12.54 4.60 -7.02
C TYR A 84 11.70 4.70 -8.30
N LYS A 85 11.68 5.86 -8.91
CA LYS A 85 10.90 6.08 -10.14
C LYS A 85 11.33 5.17 -11.29
N ASP A 86 12.59 4.71 -11.30
CA ASP A 86 13.08 3.81 -12.33
C ASP A 86 12.66 2.35 -12.13
N GLY A 87 11.92 2.07 -11.03
CA GLY A 87 11.43 0.72 -10.71
C GLY A 87 12.37 -0.09 -9.83
N SER A 88 13.55 0.41 -9.53
CA SER A 88 14.46 -0.31 -8.62
C SER A 88 13.97 -0.21 -7.18
N VAL A 89 14.30 -1.22 -6.38
CA VAL A 89 13.87 -1.26 -4.98
C VAL A 89 14.66 -0.23 -4.17
N ARG A 90 13.92 0.60 -3.43
CA ARG A 90 14.51 1.60 -2.53
C ARG A 90 14.64 1.07 -1.12
N TRP A 91 13.57 0.41 -0.62
CA TRP A 91 13.62 -0.26 0.68
C TRP A 91 12.75 -1.50 0.65
N GLU A 92 13.04 -2.42 1.57
CA GLU A 92 12.19 -3.56 1.85
C GLU A 92 12.15 -3.81 3.34
N ILE A 93 10.94 -4.05 3.86
CA ILE A 93 10.71 -4.27 5.29
C ILE A 93 9.91 -5.54 5.44
N PRO A 94 10.45 -6.57 6.13
CA PRO A 94 9.67 -7.76 6.42
C PRO A 94 8.78 -7.56 7.63
N TRP A 95 7.53 -7.97 7.51
CA TRP A 95 6.51 -7.86 8.54
C TRP A 95 5.88 -9.21 8.84
N VAL A 96 5.63 -9.49 10.11
CA VAL A 96 4.87 -10.66 10.55
C VAL A 96 3.80 -10.18 11.52
N ASN A 97 2.53 -10.33 11.13
CA ASN A 97 1.38 -9.94 11.96
C ASN A 97 1.49 -8.54 12.56
N GLY A 98 1.85 -7.56 11.73
CA GLY A 98 1.91 -6.16 12.13
C GLY A 98 3.19 -5.74 12.84
N GLU A 99 4.14 -6.64 12.99
CA GLU A 99 5.42 -6.34 13.63
C GLU A 99 6.56 -6.57 12.65
N LYS A 100 7.56 -5.69 12.67
CA LYS A 100 8.76 -5.88 11.86
C LYS A 100 9.51 -7.11 12.37
N HIS A 101 9.87 -8.01 11.45
CA HIS A 101 10.54 -9.25 11.82
C HIS A 101 11.37 -9.75 10.65
N GLY A 102 12.68 -9.75 10.79
CA GLY A 102 13.62 -10.07 9.72
C GLY A 102 14.52 -8.87 9.45
N VAL A 103 15.12 -8.80 8.28
CA VAL A 103 16.09 -7.75 7.97
C VAL A 103 15.45 -6.70 7.08
N GLU A 104 15.38 -5.48 7.59
CA GLU A 104 14.96 -4.31 6.81
C GLU A 104 16.18 -3.80 6.04
N ARG A 105 16.00 -3.50 4.75
CA ARG A 105 17.09 -3.04 3.89
C ARG A 105 16.69 -1.78 3.13
N CYS A 106 17.66 -0.91 2.93
CA CYS A 106 17.50 0.27 2.09
C CYS A 106 18.64 0.29 1.07
N PHE A 107 18.30 0.66 -0.16
CA PHE A 107 19.24 0.60 -1.29
C PHE A 107 19.40 1.95 -1.94
N TYR A 108 20.57 2.20 -2.52
CA TYR A 108 20.79 3.34 -3.41
C TYR A 108 20.14 3.07 -4.76
N GLU A 109 20.00 4.11 -5.57
CA GLU A 109 19.39 3.96 -6.90
C GLU A 109 20.15 2.99 -7.82
N ASP A 110 21.46 2.82 -7.62
CA ASP A 110 22.25 1.88 -8.39
C ASP A 110 22.10 0.42 -7.94
N GLY A 111 21.25 0.17 -6.91
CA GLY A 111 20.99 -1.17 -6.40
C GLY A 111 21.93 -1.63 -5.28
N THR A 112 22.93 -0.84 -4.94
CA THR A 112 23.83 -1.22 -3.85
C THR A 112 23.18 -0.98 -2.49
N LEU A 113 23.51 -1.83 -1.52
CA LEU A 113 22.98 -1.74 -0.17
C LEU A 113 23.48 -0.48 0.53
N GLN A 114 22.54 0.32 1.09
CA GLN A 114 22.87 1.51 1.83
C GLN A 114 22.99 1.21 3.31
N TRP A 115 21.97 0.52 3.87
CA TRP A 115 21.98 0.08 5.27
C TRP A 115 20.99 -1.07 5.45
N GLU A 116 21.16 -1.79 6.55
CA GLU A 116 20.21 -2.84 6.94
C GLU A 116 20.10 -2.90 8.45
N ILE A 117 18.90 -3.23 8.93
CA ILE A 117 18.58 -3.32 10.36
C ILE A 117 17.86 -4.64 10.59
N PRO A 118 18.37 -5.51 11.48
CA PRO A 118 17.63 -6.70 11.87
C PRO A 118 16.57 -6.37 12.92
N TRP A 119 15.39 -6.94 12.75
CA TRP A 119 14.24 -6.75 13.63
C TRP A 119 13.74 -8.08 14.17
N VAL A 120 13.33 -8.09 15.43
CA VAL A 120 12.60 -9.21 16.04
C VAL A 120 11.43 -8.61 16.80
N ASN A 121 10.20 -8.88 16.31
CA ASN A 121 8.95 -8.38 16.92
C ASN A 121 9.00 -6.89 17.20
N ASP A 122 9.27 -6.07 16.16
CA ASP A 122 9.39 -4.61 16.22
C ASP A 122 10.57 -4.08 17.03
N LYS A 123 11.43 -4.95 17.50
CA LYS A 123 12.62 -4.53 18.21
C LYS A 123 13.85 -4.72 17.35
N GLU A 124 14.66 -3.68 17.24
CA GLU A 124 15.93 -3.77 16.58
C GLU A 124 16.78 -4.80 17.30
N HIS A 125 17.25 -5.81 16.54
CA HIS A 125 17.97 -6.94 17.12
C HIS A 125 19.46 -6.79 16.85
N GLY A 126 20.19 -6.53 17.90
CA GLY A 126 21.62 -6.56 18.14
C GLY A 126 22.51 -6.35 16.96
N VAL A 127 23.61 -5.89 17.06
CA VAL A 127 24.56 -5.65 16.00
C VAL A 127 25.75 -6.53 16.20
#